data_a5d8cac7e4a99e0f1faea9536e9b5d4a
#
_entry.id   a5d8cac7e4a99e0f1faea9536e9b5d4a
#
_cell.length_a   1.000
_cell.length_b   1.000
_cell.length_c   1.000
_cell.angle_alpha   90.00
_cell.angle_beta   90.00
_cell.angle_gamma   90.00
#
_symmetry.space_group_name_H-M   'P 1'
#
loop_
_entity.id
_entity.type
_entity.pdbx_description
1 polymer ?
#
loop_
_entity_poly.entity_id
_entity_poly.type
_entity_poly.pdbx_seq_one_letter_code
_entity_poly.pdbx_strand_id
1 'polypeptide(L)'
;VKGYPTFLLVNAKGEPIDRWLGYSNPEGWTTTFTTAMADPTTIKEKEARFAATPTAKDAALLARIKSASRDYQGALTHYEKARTLDPQGPDYAYSIFDQKSELYLGEKGGMTLAAVEQSAKAAAESKSTTLEEQIWLAEAMEVVAHKAGDPKIMVPYVSAAVKATEGPAGEPYKDARKNILVANALYVAGNKEKALELKRQSMSEGWMESAGKLNAFAWWCFENNVNLPEAEELARKGVALAKPGKEKAQVLDTVAEICNARGDCKDAVELTEQAIKEDPKNDYYAKQLARFQKNVAEKR
;
A
#
# COMPACT_ATOMS: atom_id res chain seq x y z
N VAL A 1 1.02 4.90 0.88
CA VAL A 1 0.90 5.36 2.27
C VAL A 1 -0.56 5.69 2.53
N LYS A 2 -1.34 4.68 2.96
CA LYS A 2 -2.71 4.92 3.44
C LYS A 2 -2.60 5.50 4.86
N GLY A 3 -2.97 6.74 5.07
CA GLY A 3 -3.09 7.24 6.43
C GLY A 3 -2.85 8.72 6.69
N TYR A 4 -2.49 9.50 5.70
CA TYR A 4 -2.28 10.95 5.89
C TYR A 4 -2.94 11.76 4.76
N PRO A 5 -3.60 12.87 5.11
CA PRO A 5 -3.92 13.30 6.48
C PRO A 5 -5.03 12.46 7.13
N THR A 6 -5.04 12.40 8.47
CA THR A 6 -6.17 11.90 9.27
C THR A 6 -6.94 13.09 9.82
N PHE A 7 -8.24 13.12 9.61
CA PHE A 7 -9.13 14.14 10.15
C PHE A 7 -9.95 13.56 11.30
N LEU A 8 -10.05 14.32 12.38
CA LEU A 8 -10.86 14.01 13.55
C LEU A 8 -11.75 15.22 13.83
N LEU A 9 -13.05 15.05 13.69
CA LEU A 9 -14.04 16.06 14.08
C LEU A 9 -14.44 15.81 15.52
N VAL A 10 -14.40 16.85 16.36
CA VAL A 10 -14.77 16.79 17.77
C VAL A 10 -15.79 17.87 18.11
N ASN A 11 -16.60 17.64 19.15
CA ASN A 11 -17.49 18.65 19.71
C ASN A 11 -16.71 19.63 20.64
N ALA A 12 -17.41 20.61 21.20
CA ALA A 12 -16.82 21.60 22.09
C ALA A 12 -16.25 21.02 23.42
N LYS A 13 -16.58 19.76 23.74
CA LYS A 13 -16.04 19.02 24.89
C LYS A 13 -14.82 18.16 24.52
N GLY A 14 -14.41 18.17 23.26
CA GLY A 14 -13.34 17.32 22.74
C GLY A 14 -13.75 15.87 22.44
N GLU A 15 -15.04 15.56 22.46
CA GLU A 15 -15.54 14.22 22.18
C GLU A 15 -15.63 13.97 20.66
N PRO A 16 -15.16 12.82 20.14
CA PRO A 16 -15.17 12.54 18.71
C PRO A 16 -16.59 12.43 18.13
N ILE A 17 -16.85 13.19 17.06
CA ILE A 17 -18.08 13.14 16.26
C ILE A 17 -17.87 12.24 15.04
N ASP A 18 -16.74 12.41 14.35
CA ASP A 18 -16.41 11.67 13.15
C ASP A 18 -14.89 11.56 12.93
N ARG A 19 -14.48 10.61 12.10
CA ARG A 19 -13.08 10.41 11.72
C ARG A 19 -13.00 9.86 10.29
N TRP A 20 -12.09 10.43 9.48
CA TRP A 20 -11.82 9.90 8.14
C TRP A 20 -10.35 10.06 7.74
N LEU A 21 -9.94 9.30 6.73
CA LEU A 21 -8.59 9.31 6.17
C LEU A 21 -8.59 9.91 4.77
N GLY A 22 -7.47 10.52 4.43
CA GLY A 22 -7.19 11.01 3.09
C GLY A 22 -7.80 12.39 2.81
N TYR A 23 -7.25 12.99 1.76
CA TYR A 23 -7.70 14.23 1.17
C TYR A 23 -7.63 14.06 -0.34
N SER A 24 -8.78 14.02 -1.00
CA SER A 24 -8.83 13.89 -2.46
C SER A 24 -8.70 15.26 -3.15
N ASN A 25 -9.62 16.16 -2.81
CA ASN A 25 -9.69 17.52 -3.33
C ASN A 25 -10.58 18.36 -2.39
N PRO A 26 -10.67 19.70 -2.58
CA PRO A 26 -11.49 20.57 -1.74
C PRO A 26 -12.98 20.19 -1.70
N GLU A 27 -13.54 19.77 -2.82
CA GLU A 27 -14.95 19.40 -2.93
C GLU A 27 -15.27 18.12 -2.16
N GLY A 28 -14.48 17.06 -2.35
CA GLY A 28 -14.63 15.79 -1.64
C GLY A 28 -14.45 15.95 -0.13
N TRP A 29 -13.47 16.76 0.28
CA TRP A 29 -13.28 17.07 1.70
C TRP A 29 -14.47 17.84 2.29
N THR A 30 -14.96 18.86 1.57
CA THR A 30 -16.13 19.68 2.00
C THR A 30 -17.38 18.81 2.13
N THR A 31 -17.60 17.90 1.17
CA THR A 31 -18.72 16.94 1.20
C THR A 31 -18.64 16.04 2.42
N THR A 32 -17.46 15.47 2.71
CA THR A 32 -17.27 14.61 3.89
C THR A 32 -17.48 15.39 5.19
N PHE A 33 -16.91 16.59 5.28
CA PHE A 33 -17.08 17.47 6.45
C PHE A 33 -18.55 17.87 6.67
N THR A 34 -19.24 18.30 5.62
CA THR A 34 -20.65 18.70 5.69
C THR A 34 -21.53 17.52 6.11
N THR A 35 -21.25 16.33 5.57
CA THR A 35 -21.96 15.09 5.96
C THR A 35 -21.74 14.76 7.42
N ALA A 36 -20.50 14.89 7.92
CA ALA A 36 -20.19 14.67 9.34
C ALA A 36 -20.89 15.69 10.26
N MET A 37 -20.97 16.97 9.83
CA MET A 37 -21.67 18.04 10.57
C MET A 37 -23.18 17.89 10.54
N ALA A 38 -23.76 17.20 9.58
CA ALA A 38 -25.21 16.94 9.53
C ALA A 38 -25.69 15.99 10.64
N ASP A 39 -24.78 15.19 11.21
CA ASP A 39 -25.04 14.38 12.42
C ASP A 39 -23.95 14.63 13.46
N PRO A 40 -24.11 15.69 14.32
CA PRO A 40 -23.09 16.10 15.28
C PRO A 40 -23.06 15.24 16.56
N THR A 41 -23.80 14.12 16.59
CA THR A 41 -23.70 13.17 17.71
C THR A 41 -22.32 12.54 17.76
N THR A 42 -21.85 12.20 18.96
CA THR A 42 -20.55 11.57 19.14
C THR A 42 -20.50 10.16 18.55
N ILE A 43 -19.30 9.66 18.26
CA ILE A 43 -19.12 8.26 17.79
C ILE A 43 -19.78 7.29 18.77
N LYS A 44 -19.64 7.51 20.07
CA LYS A 44 -20.26 6.69 21.11
C LYS A 44 -21.79 6.70 21.05
N GLU A 45 -22.40 7.86 20.81
CA GLU A 45 -23.85 7.97 20.63
C GLU A 45 -24.32 7.28 19.34
N LYS A 46 -23.55 7.38 18.25
CA LYS A 46 -23.80 6.65 17.00
C LYS A 46 -23.76 5.13 17.22
N GLU A 47 -22.77 4.64 17.97
CA GLU A 47 -22.69 3.21 18.34
C GLU A 47 -23.88 2.78 19.20
N ALA A 48 -24.29 3.57 20.17
CA ALA A 48 -25.46 3.30 21.01
C ALA A 48 -26.77 3.28 20.18
N ARG A 49 -26.92 4.26 19.27
CA ARG A 49 -28.06 4.32 18.35
C ARG A 49 -28.12 3.07 17.45
N PHE A 50 -26.99 2.70 16.87
CA PHE A 50 -26.90 1.50 16.04
C PHE A 50 -27.21 0.23 16.82
N ALA A 51 -26.74 0.11 18.06
CA ALA A 51 -27.05 -1.03 18.92
C ALA A 51 -28.56 -1.14 19.24
N ALA A 52 -29.25 -0.01 19.45
CA ALA A 52 -30.67 0.04 19.75
C ALA A 52 -31.55 -0.19 18.49
N THR A 53 -31.18 0.43 17.37
CA THR A 53 -31.94 0.39 16.12
C THR A 53 -30.98 0.36 14.93
N PRO A 54 -30.52 -0.85 14.52
CA PRO A 54 -29.57 -0.99 13.43
C PRO A 54 -30.14 -0.51 12.08
N THR A 55 -29.43 0.42 11.43
CA THR A 55 -29.71 0.84 10.05
C THR A 55 -28.52 0.61 9.16
N ALA A 56 -28.73 0.41 7.85
CA ALA A 56 -27.64 0.25 6.88
C ALA A 56 -26.76 1.51 6.84
N LYS A 57 -27.36 2.69 6.95
CA LYS A 57 -26.67 3.97 6.97
C LYS A 57 -25.71 4.09 8.18
N ASP A 58 -26.18 3.77 9.38
CA ASP A 58 -25.35 3.83 10.58
C ASP A 58 -24.26 2.75 10.55
N ALA A 59 -24.58 1.55 10.04
CA ALA A 59 -23.58 0.48 9.85
C ALA A 59 -22.45 0.95 8.92
N ALA A 60 -22.76 1.51 7.76
CA ALA A 60 -21.76 2.01 6.82
C ALA A 60 -20.93 3.17 7.39
N LEU A 61 -21.56 4.09 8.13
CA LEU A 61 -20.86 5.18 8.82
C LEU A 61 -19.87 4.65 9.86
N LEU A 62 -20.29 3.73 10.71
CA LEU A 62 -19.43 3.11 11.72
C LEU A 62 -18.31 2.29 11.09
N ALA A 63 -18.57 1.58 9.98
CA ALA A 63 -17.56 0.87 9.21
C ALA A 63 -16.45 1.82 8.74
N ARG A 64 -16.80 2.97 8.16
CA ARG A 64 -15.85 3.99 7.71
C ARG A 64 -15.02 4.56 8.87
N ILE A 65 -15.65 4.87 9.99
CA ILE A 65 -14.98 5.38 11.19
C ILE A 65 -14.00 4.35 11.76
N LYS A 66 -14.39 3.08 11.82
CA LYS A 66 -13.54 1.97 12.29
C LYS A 66 -12.36 1.73 11.35
N SER A 67 -12.58 1.73 10.03
CA SER A 67 -11.53 1.66 9.03
C SER A 67 -10.51 2.80 9.20
N ALA A 68 -10.98 4.03 9.38
CA ALA A 68 -10.13 5.19 9.65
C ALA A 68 -9.36 5.10 10.98
N SER A 69 -9.83 4.26 11.91
CA SER A 69 -9.17 3.97 13.19
C SER A 69 -8.27 2.72 13.13
N ARG A 70 -8.17 2.07 11.96
CA ARG A 70 -7.46 0.79 11.73
C ARG A 70 -8.08 -0.40 12.51
N ASP A 71 -9.34 -0.27 12.90
CA ASP A 71 -10.14 -1.40 13.37
C ASP A 71 -10.76 -2.10 12.15
N TYR A 72 -9.91 -2.76 11.37
CA TYR A 72 -10.30 -3.38 10.10
C TYR A 72 -11.31 -4.52 10.29
N GLN A 73 -11.20 -5.28 11.39
CA GLN A 73 -12.18 -6.33 11.70
C GLN A 73 -13.54 -5.74 12.05
N GLY A 74 -13.58 -4.70 12.87
CA GLY A 74 -14.80 -3.98 13.19
C GLY A 74 -15.42 -3.32 11.96
N ALA A 75 -14.59 -2.71 11.10
CA ALA A 75 -15.05 -2.12 9.84
C ALA A 75 -15.68 -3.17 8.91
N LEU A 76 -15.02 -4.32 8.71
CA LEU A 76 -15.53 -5.44 7.93
C LEU A 76 -16.91 -5.90 8.42
N THR A 77 -17.03 -6.15 9.73
CA THR A 77 -18.30 -6.57 10.35
C THR A 77 -19.43 -5.58 10.08
N HIS A 78 -19.15 -4.28 10.13
CA HIS A 78 -20.15 -3.25 9.90
C HIS A 78 -20.51 -3.07 8.42
N TYR A 79 -19.56 -3.19 7.48
CA TYR A 79 -19.88 -3.19 6.04
C TYR A 79 -20.74 -4.40 5.65
N GLU A 80 -20.43 -5.60 6.15
CA GLU A 80 -21.24 -6.80 5.91
C GLU A 80 -22.63 -6.65 6.50
N LYS A 81 -22.76 -6.01 7.68
CA LYS A 81 -24.04 -5.68 8.29
C LYS A 81 -24.84 -4.65 7.49
N ALA A 82 -24.18 -3.60 6.97
CA ALA A 82 -24.83 -2.61 6.11
C ALA A 82 -25.46 -3.26 4.88
N ARG A 83 -24.70 -4.13 4.19
CA ARG A 83 -25.19 -4.89 3.03
C ARG A 83 -26.35 -5.81 3.36
N THR A 84 -26.35 -6.41 4.56
CA THR A 84 -27.44 -7.29 5.01
C THR A 84 -28.71 -6.50 5.34
N LEU A 85 -28.57 -5.29 5.89
CA LEU A 85 -29.71 -4.44 6.28
C LEU A 85 -30.36 -3.76 5.08
N ASP A 86 -29.63 -3.52 4.01
CA ASP A 86 -30.14 -2.96 2.75
C ASP A 86 -29.55 -3.72 1.55
N PRO A 87 -30.14 -4.87 1.17
CA PRO A 87 -29.64 -5.68 0.06
C PRO A 87 -29.82 -5.04 -1.33
N GLN A 88 -30.60 -3.96 -1.44
CA GLN A 88 -30.81 -3.20 -2.68
C GLN A 88 -29.96 -1.92 -2.72
N GLY A 89 -29.33 -1.59 -1.63
CA GLY A 89 -28.44 -0.44 -1.50
C GLY A 89 -27.03 -0.74 -2.01
N PRO A 90 -26.03 0.10 -1.60
CA PRO A 90 -24.63 -0.11 -1.95
C PRO A 90 -24.14 -1.48 -1.46
N ASP A 91 -23.43 -2.23 -2.32
CA ASP A 91 -22.93 -3.57 -1.98
C ASP A 91 -21.61 -3.54 -1.17
N TYR A 92 -20.97 -2.38 -1.07
CA TYR A 92 -19.69 -2.16 -0.36
C TYR A 92 -18.58 -3.14 -0.77
N ALA A 93 -18.62 -3.66 -1.99
CA ALA A 93 -17.73 -4.73 -2.42
C ALA A 93 -16.26 -4.33 -2.33
N TYR A 94 -15.90 -3.13 -2.81
CA TYR A 94 -14.55 -2.60 -2.66
C TYR A 94 -14.16 -2.38 -1.19
N SER A 95 -15.03 -1.77 -0.40
CA SER A 95 -14.76 -1.52 1.03
C SER A 95 -14.53 -2.82 1.80
N ILE A 96 -15.30 -3.87 1.53
CA ILE A 96 -15.13 -5.21 2.12
C ILE A 96 -13.79 -5.82 1.69
N PHE A 97 -13.44 -5.73 0.43
CA PHE A 97 -12.14 -6.16 -0.08
C PHE A 97 -10.99 -5.43 0.63
N ASP A 98 -11.06 -4.10 0.72
CA ASP A 98 -10.04 -3.27 1.35
C ASP A 98 -9.78 -3.71 2.81
N GLN A 99 -10.83 -3.93 3.61
CA GLN A 99 -10.67 -4.41 4.98
C GLN A 99 -10.04 -5.82 5.05
N LYS A 100 -10.45 -6.73 4.17
CA LYS A 100 -9.88 -8.08 4.11
C LYS A 100 -8.43 -8.06 3.69
N SER A 101 -8.05 -7.20 2.74
CA SER A 101 -6.66 -7.04 2.31
C SER A 101 -5.78 -6.50 3.45
N GLU A 102 -6.24 -5.50 4.20
CA GLU A 102 -5.52 -4.96 5.35
C GLU A 102 -5.35 -6.01 6.48
N LEU A 103 -6.39 -6.82 6.76
CA LEU A 103 -6.31 -7.92 7.73
C LEU A 103 -5.33 -9.02 7.27
N TYR A 104 -5.28 -9.32 5.98
CA TYR A 104 -4.32 -10.27 5.42
C TYR A 104 -2.89 -9.72 5.49
N LEU A 105 -2.69 -8.45 5.15
CA LEU A 105 -1.37 -7.80 5.13
C LEU A 105 -0.83 -7.55 6.54
N GLY A 106 -1.69 -7.43 7.54
CA GLY A 106 -1.31 -7.19 8.92
C GLY A 106 -0.54 -8.37 9.55
N GLU A 107 0.28 -8.07 10.56
CA GLU A 107 1.13 -9.06 11.25
C GLU A 107 0.33 -10.14 12.01
N LYS A 108 -0.87 -9.80 12.46
CA LYS A 108 -1.71 -10.70 13.28
C LYS A 108 -2.45 -11.77 12.46
N GLY A 109 -2.39 -11.70 11.12
CA GLY A 109 -2.89 -12.74 10.22
C GLY A 109 -4.35 -13.14 10.47
N GLY A 110 -5.30 -12.21 10.35
CA GLY A 110 -6.71 -12.48 10.58
C GLY A 110 -7.51 -12.94 9.35
N MET A 111 -6.88 -13.01 8.17
CA MET A 111 -7.55 -13.29 6.91
C MET A 111 -6.73 -14.23 6.03
N THR A 112 -7.41 -15.11 5.28
CA THR A 112 -6.75 -16.01 4.31
C THR A 112 -6.62 -15.33 2.94
N LEU A 113 -5.61 -15.71 2.17
CA LEU A 113 -5.44 -15.26 0.78
C LEU A 113 -6.69 -15.53 -0.05
N ALA A 114 -7.26 -16.73 0.05
CA ALA A 114 -8.47 -17.12 -0.68
C ALA A 114 -9.67 -16.20 -0.39
N ALA A 115 -9.83 -15.73 0.85
CA ALA A 115 -10.90 -14.79 1.20
C ALA A 115 -10.64 -13.37 0.63
N VAL A 116 -9.36 -12.97 0.51
CA VAL A 116 -8.99 -11.72 -0.17
C VAL A 116 -9.27 -11.82 -1.66
N GLU A 117 -8.83 -12.87 -2.34
CA GLU A 117 -9.05 -13.10 -3.78
C GLU A 117 -10.55 -13.14 -4.11
N GLN A 118 -11.35 -13.84 -3.30
CA GLN A 118 -12.80 -13.86 -3.49
C GLN A 118 -13.42 -12.47 -3.39
N SER A 119 -13.00 -11.66 -2.41
CA SER A 119 -13.51 -10.29 -2.26
C SER A 119 -12.98 -9.34 -3.32
N ALA A 120 -11.74 -9.51 -3.79
CA ALA A 120 -11.19 -8.76 -4.91
C ALA A 120 -11.99 -9.00 -6.20
N LYS A 121 -12.32 -10.26 -6.48
CA LYS A 121 -13.19 -10.62 -7.62
C LYS A 121 -14.55 -9.96 -7.50
N ALA A 122 -15.19 -10.03 -6.32
CA ALA A 122 -16.49 -9.39 -6.09
C ALA A 122 -16.41 -7.85 -6.28
N ALA A 123 -15.35 -7.21 -5.82
CA ALA A 123 -15.12 -5.78 -6.03
C ALA A 123 -14.94 -5.44 -7.53
N ALA A 124 -14.18 -6.25 -8.26
CA ALA A 124 -13.97 -6.05 -9.69
C ALA A 124 -15.25 -6.23 -10.54
N GLU A 125 -16.17 -7.11 -10.12
CA GLU A 125 -17.44 -7.40 -10.79
C GLU A 125 -18.56 -6.46 -10.36
N SER A 126 -18.39 -5.71 -9.27
CA SER A 126 -19.43 -4.82 -8.73
C SER A 126 -19.63 -3.58 -9.62
N LYS A 127 -20.89 -3.26 -9.88
CA LYS A 127 -21.29 -2.04 -10.57
C LYS A 127 -21.13 -0.78 -9.69
N SER A 128 -21.03 -0.96 -8.38
CA SER A 128 -20.83 0.13 -7.42
C SER A 128 -19.35 0.55 -7.32
N THR A 129 -18.42 -0.27 -7.78
CA THR A 129 -16.98 0.03 -7.73
C THR A 129 -16.63 1.12 -8.75
N THR A 130 -16.17 2.25 -8.24
CA THR A 130 -15.78 3.41 -9.05
C THR A 130 -14.47 3.16 -9.80
N LEU A 131 -14.15 4.02 -10.77
CA LEU A 131 -12.86 3.97 -11.48
C LEU A 131 -11.67 4.13 -10.51
N GLU A 132 -11.79 5.03 -9.54
CA GLU A 132 -10.76 5.24 -8.52
C GLU A 132 -10.54 3.97 -7.67
N GLU A 133 -11.63 3.33 -7.26
CA GLU A 133 -11.57 2.07 -6.51
C GLU A 133 -11.01 0.90 -7.35
N GLN A 134 -11.23 0.88 -8.66
CA GLN A 134 -10.59 -0.11 -9.55
C GLN A 134 -9.06 0.07 -9.59
N ILE A 135 -8.59 1.31 -9.58
CA ILE A 135 -7.16 1.63 -9.49
C ILE A 135 -6.61 1.14 -8.15
N TRP A 136 -7.25 1.50 -7.05
CA TRP A 136 -6.84 1.08 -5.71
C TRP A 136 -6.91 -0.44 -5.51
N LEU A 137 -7.88 -1.11 -6.14
CA LEU A 137 -7.97 -2.57 -6.15
C LEU A 137 -6.72 -3.18 -6.82
N ALA A 138 -6.30 -2.65 -7.96
CA ALA A 138 -5.10 -3.13 -8.65
C ALA A 138 -3.84 -2.90 -7.82
N GLU A 139 -3.66 -1.73 -7.22
CA GLU A 139 -2.54 -1.40 -6.34
C GLU A 139 -2.51 -2.28 -5.07
N ALA A 140 -3.67 -2.49 -4.45
CA ALA A 140 -3.77 -3.35 -3.27
C ALA A 140 -3.47 -4.81 -3.60
N MET A 141 -3.96 -5.31 -4.75
CA MET A 141 -3.66 -6.67 -5.20
C MET A 141 -2.20 -6.87 -5.60
N GLU A 142 -1.48 -5.83 -6.03
CA GLU A 142 -0.03 -5.88 -6.21
C GLU A 142 0.66 -6.18 -4.87
N VAL A 143 0.31 -5.47 -3.79
CA VAL A 143 0.88 -5.69 -2.45
C VAL A 143 0.51 -7.08 -1.92
N VAL A 144 -0.74 -7.52 -2.11
CA VAL A 144 -1.20 -8.87 -1.72
C VAL A 144 -0.41 -9.94 -2.47
N ALA A 145 -0.21 -9.78 -3.78
CA ALA A 145 0.52 -10.70 -4.63
C ALA A 145 1.99 -10.83 -4.20
N HIS A 146 2.65 -9.73 -3.88
CA HIS A 146 4.01 -9.72 -3.34
C HIS A 146 4.11 -10.50 -2.02
N LYS A 147 3.20 -10.25 -1.07
CA LYS A 147 3.16 -11.00 0.19
C LYS A 147 2.90 -12.49 -0.01
N ALA A 148 2.04 -12.84 -0.97
CA ALA A 148 1.72 -14.22 -1.30
C ALA A 148 2.84 -14.94 -2.07
N GLY A 149 3.79 -14.20 -2.67
CA GLY A 149 4.82 -14.74 -3.55
C GLY A 149 4.29 -15.21 -4.91
N ASP A 150 3.08 -14.82 -5.30
CA ASP A 150 2.46 -15.17 -6.57
C ASP A 150 1.97 -13.91 -7.34
N PRO A 151 2.77 -13.38 -8.26
CA PRO A 151 2.37 -12.22 -9.05
C PRO A 151 1.15 -12.45 -9.95
N LYS A 152 0.79 -13.69 -10.26
CA LYS A 152 -0.31 -13.99 -11.18
C LYS A 152 -1.67 -13.53 -10.65
N ILE A 153 -1.84 -13.51 -9.32
CA ILE A 153 -3.12 -13.14 -8.71
C ILE A 153 -3.50 -11.67 -8.94
N MET A 154 -2.53 -10.77 -9.19
CA MET A 154 -2.83 -9.37 -9.48
C MET A 154 -3.15 -9.09 -10.95
N VAL A 155 -2.72 -9.96 -11.87
CA VAL A 155 -2.78 -9.73 -13.33
C VAL A 155 -4.17 -9.29 -13.83
N PRO A 156 -5.29 -9.92 -13.43
CA PRO A 156 -6.62 -9.51 -13.90
C PRO A 156 -6.97 -8.06 -13.51
N TYR A 157 -6.60 -7.66 -12.30
CA TYR A 157 -6.94 -6.34 -11.74
C TYR A 157 -6.09 -5.23 -12.35
N VAL A 158 -4.79 -5.47 -12.53
CA VAL A 158 -3.87 -4.56 -13.23
C VAL A 158 -4.33 -4.34 -14.67
N SER A 159 -4.65 -5.42 -15.41
CA SER A 159 -5.13 -5.34 -16.79
C SER A 159 -6.45 -4.58 -16.90
N ALA A 160 -7.38 -4.81 -15.96
CA ALA A 160 -8.66 -4.10 -15.92
C ALA A 160 -8.47 -2.61 -15.64
N ALA A 161 -7.61 -2.23 -14.66
CA ALA A 161 -7.33 -0.85 -14.32
C ALA A 161 -6.63 -0.10 -15.47
N VAL A 162 -5.69 -0.74 -16.19
CA VAL A 162 -5.07 -0.15 -17.39
C VAL A 162 -6.13 0.18 -18.42
N LYS A 163 -7.01 -0.77 -18.75
CA LYS A 163 -8.09 -0.58 -19.71
C LYS A 163 -9.09 0.50 -19.27
N ALA A 164 -9.51 0.48 -18.01
CA ALA A 164 -10.49 1.44 -17.48
C ALA A 164 -9.96 2.89 -17.46
N THR A 165 -8.63 3.07 -17.36
CA THR A 165 -7.98 4.39 -17.37
C THR A 165 -7.50 4.84 -18.76
N GLU A 166 -7.91 4.19 -19.85
CA GLU A 166 -7.61 4.64 -21.20
C GLU A 166 -8.43 5.87 -21.58
N GLY A 167 -7.81 6.77 -22.34
CA GLY A 167 -8.46 7.99 -22.85
C GLY A 167 -8.82 9.01 -21.77
N PRO A 168 -9.84 9.85 -22.00
CA PRO A 168 -10.18 10.99 -21.14
C PRO A 168 -10.57 10.60 -19.71
N ALA A 169 -11.12 9.41 -19.50
CA ALA A 169 -11.49 8.91 -18.17
C ALA A 169 -10.27 8.75 -17.24
N GLY A 170 -9.09 8.48 -17.78
CA GLY A 170 -7.85 8.32 -17.03
C GLY A 170 -7.13 9.64 -16.69
N GLU A 171 -7.50 10.77 -17.29
CA GLU A 171 -6.80 12.05 -17.08
C GLU A 171 -6.74 12.49 -15.61
N PRO A 172 -7.81 12.39 -14.80
CA PRO A 172 -7.74 12.70 -13.38
C PRO A 172 -6.79 11.80 -12.59
N TYR A 173 -6.47 10.60 -13.11
CA TYR A 173 -5.70 9.55 -12.45
C TYR A 173 -4.34 9.29 -13.09
N LYS A 174 -3.84 10.23 -13.91
CA LYS A 174 -2.60 10.04 -14.69
C LYS A 174 -1.37 9.62 -13.86
N ASP A 175 -1.26 10.07 -12.61
CA ASP A 175 -0.13 9.73 -11.76
C ASP A 175 -0.27 8.30 -11.18
N ALA A 176 -1.45 7.90 -10.75
CA ALA A 176 -1.74 6.52 -10.33
C ALA A 176 -1.58 5.57 -11.53
N ARG A 177 -2.05 5.97 -12.71
CA ARG A 177 -1.90 5.20 -13.96
C ARG A 177 -0.43 4.87 -14.28
N LYS A 178 0.53 5.75 -13.97
CA LYS A 178 1.96 5.47 -14.18
C LYS A 178 2.40 4.18 -13.46
N ASN A 179 2.00 4.02 -12.20
CA ASN A 179 2.33 2.83 -11.41
C ASN A 179 1.66 1.57 -11.98
N ILE A 180 0.38 1.67 -12.35
CA ILE A 180 -0.35 0.55 -12.95
C ILE A 180 0.30 0.11 -14.27
N LEU A 181 0.77 1.05 -15.09
CA LEU A 181 1.47 0.74 -16.34
C LEU A 181 2.83 0.05 -16.09
N VAL A 182 3.54 0.38 -15.01
CA VAL A 182 4.76 -0.32 -14.60
C VAL A 182 4.42 -1.78 -14.27
N ALA A 183 3.42 -2.01 -13.41
CA ALA A 183 2.97 -3.35 -13.03
C ALA A 183 2.49 -4.15 -14.27
N ASN A 184 1.73 -3.51 -15.16
CA ASN A 184 1.28 -4.14 -16.40
C ASN A 184 2.44 -4.57 -17.32
N ALA A 185 3.42 -3.69 -17.52
CA ALA A 185 4.58 -4.01 -18.33
C ALA A 185 5.39 -5.18 -17.74
N LEU A 186 5.55 -5.19 -16.41
CA LEU A 186 6.36 -6.18 -15.71
C LEU A 186 5.66 -7.54 -15.59
N TYR A 187 4.44 -7.57 -15.09
CA TYR A 187 3.77 -8.80 -14.67
C TYR A 187 2.76 -9.34 -15.69
N VAL A 188 2.16 -8.46 -16.51
CA VAL A 188 1.22 -8.87 -17.55
C VAL A 188 1.95 -9.13 -18.87
N ALA A 189 2.76 -8.18 -19.31
CA ALA A 189 3.49 -8.28 -20.59
C ALA A 189 4.85 -8.99 -20.47
N GLY A 190 5.39 -9.17 -19.25
CA GLY A 190 6.72 -9.76 -19.03
C GLY A 190 7.88 -8.92 -19.58
N ASN A 191 7.64 -7.64 -19.86
CA ASN A 191 8.60 -6.74 -20.48
C ASN A 191 9.34 -5.90 -19.43
N LYS A 192 10.44 -6.43 -18.91
CA LYS A 192 11.27 -5.79 -17.89
C LYS A 192 11.88 -4.46 -18.34
N GLU A 193 12.27 -4.34 -19.59
CA GLU A 193 12.86 -3.11 -20.15
C GLU A 193 11.83 -1.98 -20.18
N LYS A 194 10.62 -2.29 -20.66
CA LYS A 194 9.53 -1.32 -20.68
C LYS A 194 9.08 -0.95 -19.25
N ALA A 195 9.03 -1.91 -18.34
CA ALA A 195 8.72 -1.65 -16.93
C ALA A 195 9.75 -0.72 -16.30
N LEU A 196 11.04 -0.90 -16.56
CA LEU A 196 12.12 -0.03 -16.08
C LEU A 196 12.01 1.40 -16.62
N GLU A 197 11.73 1.54 -17.93
CA GLU A 197 11.48 2.85 -18.56
C GLU A 197 10.31 3.59 -17.88
N LEU A 198 9.17 2.91 -17.74
CA LEU A 198 7.98 3.44 -17.10
C LEU A 198 8.22 3.76 -15.62
N LYS A 199 8.99 2.93 -14.91
CA LYS A 199 9.37 3.18 -13.51
C LYS A 199 10.16 4.47 -13.37
N ARG A 200 11.14 4.74 -14.25
CA ARG A 200 11.86 6.01 -14.26
C ARG A 200 10.92 7.19 -14.52
N GLN A 201 9.99 7.05 -15.48
CA GLN A 201 9.00 8.11 -15.80
C GLN A 201 8.01 8.35 -14.65
N SER A 202 7.77 7.36 -13.79
CA SER A 202 6.90 7.50 -12.61
C SER A 202 7.57 8.21 -11.43
N MET A 203 8.90 8.33 -11.46
CA MET A 203 9.63 9.00 -10.38
C MET A 203 9.36 10.51 -10.42
N SER A 204 9.19 11.12 -9.24
CA SER A 204 8.96 12.55 -9.12
C SER A 204 10.21 13.36 -9.50
N GLU A 205 10.02 14.60 -9.94
CA GLU A 205 11.13 15.50 -10.23
C GLU A 205 12.15 15.56 -9.07
N GLY A 206 13.43 15.64 -9.41
CA GLY A 206 14.54 15.67 -8.43
C GLY A 206 14.78 14.36 -7.67
N TRP A 207 14.22 13.24 -8.11
CA TRP A 207 14.42 11.96 -7.43
C TRP A 207 15.89 11.52 -7.34
N MET A 208 16.69 11.90 -8.33
CA MET A 208 18.13 11.60 -8.39
C MET A 208 18.96 12.30 -7.30
N GLU A 209 18.37 13.28 -6.61
CA GLU A 209 19.02 14.07 -5.54
C GLU A 209 18.47 13.70 -4.14
N SER A 210 17.67 12.63 -4.06
CA SER A 210 17.05 12.19 -2.80
C SER A 210 17.47 10.76 -2.46
N ALA A 211 18.16 10.58 -1.33
CA ALA A 211 18.58 9.27 -0.83
C ALA A 211 17.41 8.26 -0.77
N GLY A 212 16.28 8.70 -0.20
CA GLY A 212 15.10 7.83 -0.06
C GLY A 212 14.47 7.44 -1.39
N LYS A 213 14.44 8.36 -2.38
CA LYS A 213 13.88 8.05 -3.71
C LYS A 213 14.81 7.16 -4.53
N LEU A 214 16.12 7.37 -4.46
CA LEU A 214 17.12 6.48 -5.06
C LEU A 214 17.02 5.08 -4.46
N ASN A 215 16.90 5.00 -3.13
CA ASN A 215 16.69 3.75 -2.43
C ASN A 215 15.42 3.02 -2.87
N ALA A 216 14.30 3.73 -2.96
CA ALA A 216 13.03 3.15 -3.39
C ALA A 216 13.08 2.62 -4.84
N PHE A 217 13.76 3.32 -5.75
CA PHE A 217 13.96 2.85 -7.11
C PHE A 217 14.85 1.61 -7.15
N ALA A 218 15.99 1.63 -6.45
CA ALA A 218 16.93 0.53 -6.42
C ALA A 218 16.33 -0.72 -5.76
N TRP A 219 15.55 -0.54 -4.69
CA TRP A 219 14.81 -1.60 -4.04
C TRP A 219 13.78 -2.25 -4.98
N TRP A 220 13.01 -1.43 -5.72
CA TRP A 220 12.10 -1.94 -6.73
C TRP A 220 12.83 -2.76 -7.81
N CYS A 221 14.00 -2.30 -8.28
CA CYS A 221 14.82 -3.06 -9.23
C CYS A 221 15.26 -4.41 -8.64
N PHE A 222 15.66 -4.42 -7.36
CA PHE A 222 16.07 -5.63 -6.65
C PHE A 222 14.93 -6.64 -6.52
N GLU A 223 13.77 -6.22 -6.00
CA GLU A 223 12.60 -7.09 -5.82
C GLU A 223 12.14 -7.74 -7.13
N ASN A 224 12.26 -7.02 -8.23
CA ASN A 224 11.82 -7.49 -9.55
C ASN A 224 12.95 -8.09 -10.40
N ASN A 225 14.15 -8.15 -9.87
CA ASN A 225 15.35 -8.60 -10.60
C ASN A 225 15.49 -7.90 -11.97
N VAL A 226 15.47 -6.56 -11.93
CA VAL A 226 15.55 -5.68 -13.09
C VAL A 226 16.78 -4.80 -12.98
N ASN A 227 17.68 -4.87 -13.96
CA ASN A 227 18.85 -4.00 -14.11
C ASN A 227 19.64 -3.75 -12.80
N LEU A 228 20.02 -4.82 -12.12
CA LEU A 228 20.74 -4.76 -10.83
C LEU A 228 22.05 -3.95 -10.86
N PRO A 229 22.86 -3.92 -11.95
CA PRO A 229 24.03 -3.09 -12.00
C PRO A 229 23.75 -1.59 -11.78
N GLU A 230 22.80 -1.03 -12.52
CA GLU A 230 22.40 0.37 -12.36
C GLU A 230 21.72 0.62 -11.00
N ALA A 231 20.90 -0.35 -10.54
CA ALA A 231 20.26 -0.26 -9.22
C ALA A 231 21.31 -0.11 -8.10
N GLU A 232 22.43 -0.85 -8.19
CA GLU A 232 23.55 -0.71 -7.24
C GLU A 232 24.19 0.66 -7.30
N GLU A 233 24.49 1.18 -8.51
CA GLU A 233 25.07 2.52 -8.68
C GLU A 233 24.19 3.61 -8.06
N LEU A 234 22.89 3.54 -8.32
CA LEU A 234 21.92 4.49 -7.77
C LEU A 234 21.77 4.35 -6.26
N ALA A 235 21.75 3.14 -5.72
CA ALA A 235 21.71 2.92 -4.28
C ALA A 235 23.00 3.44 -3.61
N ARG A 236 24.19 3.21 -4.19
CA ARG A 236 25.45 3.76 -3.67
C ARG A 236 25.46 5.30 -3.72
N LYS A 237 24.89 5.93 -4.77
CA LYS A 237 24.65 7.39 -4.78
C LYS A 237 23.72 7.78 -3.63
N GLY A 238 22.68 7.00 -3.37
CA GLY A 238 21.76 7.19 -2.23
C GLY A 238 22.49 7.13 -0.88
N VAL A 239 23.42 6.19 -0.68
CA VAL A 239 24.26 6.12 0.56
C VAL A 239 25.04 7.41 0.77
N ALA A 240 25.60 7.99 -0.31
CA ALA A 240 26.37 9.24 -0.22
C ALA A 240 25.50 10.46 0.14
N LEU A 241 24.21 10.44 -0.23
CA LEU A 241 23.26 11.52 0.06
C LEU A 241 22.50 11.33 1.39
N ALA A 242 22.49 10.10 1.93
CA ALA A 242 21.70 9.75 3.10
C ALA A 242 22.27 10.41 4.38
N LYS A 243 21.36 10.84 5.26
CA LYS A 243 21.73 11.30 6.59
C LYS A 243 22.24 10.12 7.43
N PRO A 244 23.31 10.32 8.24
CA PRO A 244 23.80 9.32 9.17
C PRO A 244 22.66 8.74 10.05
N GLY A 245 22.78 7.48 10.43
CA GLY A 245 21.79 6.79 11.23
C GLY A 245 20.82 5.96 10.36
N LYS A 246 19.56 5.89 10.77
CA LYS A 246 18.55 4.99 10.17
C LYS A 246 18.40 5.11 8.66
N GLU A 247 18.40 6.33 8.13
CA GLU A 247 18.26 6.53 6.68
C GLU A 247 19.43 5.89 5.93
N LYS A 248 20.67 6.15 6.38
CA LYS A 248 21.86 5.58 5.75
C LYS A 248 21.93 4.07 5.91
N ALA A 249 21.53 3.54 7.08
CA ALA A 249 21.45 2.09 7.32
C ALA A 249 20.50 1.40 6.34
N GLN A 250 19.32 1.96 6.08
CA GLN A 250 18.37 1.42 5.12
C GLN A 250 18.90 1.39 3.69
N VAL A 251 19.61 2.44 3.27
CA VAL A 251 20.17 2.47 1.91
C VAL A 251 21.34 1.48 1.78
N LEU A 252 22.19 1.36 2.82
CA LEU A 252 23.26 0.36 2.87
C LEU A 252 22.72 -1.08 2.76
N ASP A 253 21.62 -1.36 3.43
CA ASP A 253 20.95 -2.67 3.34
C ASP A 253 20.47 -2.97 1.91
N THR A 254 19.89 -1.99 1.23
CA THR A 254 19.50 -2.14 -0.19
C THR A 254 20.71 -2.43 -1.09
N VAL A 255 21.84 -1.75 -0.90
CA VAL A 255 23.08 -2.06 -1.65
C VAL A 255 23.54 -3.48 -1.34
N ALA A 256 23.53 -3.88 -0.05
CA ALA A 256 23.94 -5.21 0.37
C ALA A 256 23.08 -6.33 -0.26
N GLU A 257 21.76 -6.14 -0.30
CA GLU A 257 20.84 -7.08 -0.96
C GLU A 257 21.13 -7.21 -2.46
N ILE A 258 21.36 -6.09 -3.14
CA ILE A 258 21.69 -6.09 -4.57
C ILE A 258 23.03 -6.79 -4.81
N CYS A 259 24.08 -6.48 -4.03
CA CYS A 259 25.38 -7.13 -4.12
C CYS A 259 25.25 -8.65 -3.92
N ASN A 260 24.52 -9.09 -2.88
CA ASN A 260 24.28 -10.49 -2.63
C ASN A 260 23.53 -11.18 -3.78
N ALA A 261 22.52 -10.53 -4.36
CA ALA A 261 21.77 -11.05 -5.52
C ALA A 261 22.65 -11.18 -6.77
N ARG A 262 23.63 -10.29 -6.94
CA ARG A 262 24.63 -10.35 -8.03
C ARG A 262 25.75 -11.36 -7.77
N GLY A 263 25.82 -11.90 -6.58
CA GLY A 263 26.84 -12.88 -6.20
C GLY A 263 28.03 -12.31 -5.39
N ASP A 264 28.04 -11.01 -5.13
CA ASP A 264 29.11 -10.32 -4.39
C ASP A 264 28.84 -10.39 -2.87
N CYS A 265 28.81 -11.64 -2.33
CA CYS A 265 28.44 -11.88 -0.95
C CYS A 265 29.39 -11.24 0.06
N LYS A 266 30.67 -11.00 -0.30
CA LYS A 266 31.64 -10.31 0.58
C LYS A 266 31.27 -8.84 0.77
N ASP A 267 31.00 -8.14 -0.32
CA ASP A 267 30.56 -6.74 -0.29
C ASP A 267 29.26 -6.60 0.51
N ALA A 268 28.33 -7.56 0.35
CA ALA A 268 27.09 -7.59 1.11
C ALA A 268 27.34 -7.66 2.63
N VAL A 269 28.30 -8.48 3.08
CA VAL A 269 28.71 -8.57 4.50
C VAL A 269 29.26 -7.21 4.99
N GLU A 270 30.22 -6.61 4.26
CA GLU A 270 30.83 -5.35 4.66
C GLU A 270 29.82 -4.19 4.73
N LEU A 271 28.90 -4.13 3.77
CA LEU A 271 27.84 -3.12 3.74
C LEU A 271 26.86 -3.28 4.90
N THR A 272 26.52 -4.53 5.25
CA THR A 272 25.63 -4.82 6.39
C THR A 272 26.30 -4.48 7.72
N GLU A 273 27.60 -4.73 7.87
CA GLU A 273 28.36 -4.26 9.04
C GLU A 273 28.35 -2.73 9.19
N GLN A 274 28.40 -2.00 8.07
CA GLN A 274 28.23 -0.54 8.07
C GLN A 274 26.81 -0.14 8.48
N ALA A 275 25.77 -0.85 7.98
CA ALA A 275 24.39 -0.58 8.37
C ALA A 275 24.16 -0.77 9.88
N ILE A 276 24.77 -1.81 10.49
CA ILE A 276 24.73 -2.05 11.94
C ILE A 276 25.41 -0.88 12.71
N LYS A 277 26.51 -0.33 12.20
CA LYS A 277 27.17 0.84 12.84
C LYS A 277 26.29 2.09 12.78
N GLU A 278 25.54 2.29 11.70
CA GLU A 278 24.64 3.42 11.53
C GLU A 278 23.37 3.29 12.39
N ASP A 279 22.78 2.08 12.54
CA ASP A 279 21.60 1.82 13.38
C ASP A 279 21.77 0.57 14.27
N PRO A 280 22.57 0.68 15.35
CA PRO A 280 22.97 -0.49 16.16
C PRO A 280 21.85 -1.09 17.02
N LYS A 281 20.69 -0.43 17.08
CA LYS A 281 19.54 -0.93 17.86
C LYS A 281 18.56 -1.74 17.02
N ASN A 282 18.80 -1.88 15.72
CA ASN A 282 17.92 -2.62 14.81
C ASN A 282 18.49 -4.03 14.57
N ASP A 283 17.92 -5.00 15.26
CA ASP A 283 18.29 -6.42 15.15
C ASP A 283 18.10 -7.02 13.75
N TYR A 284 17.37 -6.36 12.88
CA TYR A 284 17.16 -6.80 11.50
C TYR A 284 18.52 -6.95 10.78
N TYR A 285 19.40 -5.95 10.87
CA TYR A 285 20.69 -6.00 10.18
C TYR A 285 21.62 -7.11 10.69
N ALA A 286 21.55 -7.46 11.98
CA ALA A 286 22.29 -8.58 12.52
C ALA A 286 21.84 -9.92 11.91
N LYS A 287 20.54 -10.10 11.69
CA LYS A 287 19.99 -11.27 11.00
C LYS A 287 20.41 -11.31 9.52
N GLN A 288 20.43 -10.17 8.85
CA GLN A 288 20.92 -10.07 7.47
C GLN A 288 22.39 -10.41 7.35
N LEU A 289 23.22 -9.90 8.28
CA LEU A 289 24.64 -10.23 8.34
C LEU A 289 24.87 -11.76 8.43
N ALA A 290 24.19 -12.43 9.35
CA ALA A 290 24.30 -13.88 9.49
C ALA A 290 23.90 -14.63 8.19
N ARG A 291 22.86 -14.15 7.49
CA ARG A 291 22.43 -14.71 6.20
C ARG A 291 23.51 -14.55 5.12
N PHE A 292 24.08 -13.36 4.97
CA PHE A 292 25.12 -13.12 3.96
C PHE A 292 26.43 -13.86 4.28
N GLN A 293 26.84 -13.96 5.56
CA GLN A 293 27.98 -14.77 5.98
C GLN A 293 27.82 -16.24 5.62
N LYS A 294 26.62 -16.80 5.79
CA LYS A 294 26.30 -18.15 5.34
C LYS A 294 26.48 -18.29 3.83
N ASN A 295 25.97 -17.35 3.04
CA ASN A 295 26.12 -17.36 1.57
C ASN A 295 27.60 -17.30 1.14
N VAL A 296 28.45 -16.57 1.85
CA VAL A 296 29.92 -16.55 1.61
C VAL A 296 30.53 -17.95 1.90
N ALA A 297 30.08 -18.62 2.94
CA ALA A 297 30.61 -19.94 3.30
C ALA A 297 30.20 -21.04 2.30
N GLU A 298 28.98 -20.97 1.76
CA GLU A 298 28.44 -21.93 0.79
C GLU A 298 29.04 -21.77 -0.63
N LYS A 299 29.64 -20.64 -0.95
CA LYS A 299 30.30 -20.37 -2.23
C LYS A 299 31.81 -20.67 -2.24
N ARG A 300 32.38 -21.13 -1.10
CA ARG A 300 33.75 -21.63 -0.98
C ARG A 300 33.79 -23.12 -1.22
#